data_b4c525b152d425bd5dcaad1b7528d2a6
#
_entry.id   b4c525b152d425bd5dcaad1b7528d2a6
#
_cell.length_a   1.000
_cell.length_b   1.000
_cell.length_c   1.000
_cell.angle_alpha   90.00
_cell.angle_beta   90.00
_cell.angle_gamma   90.00
#
_symmetry.space_group_name_H-M   'P 1'
#
loop_
_entity.id
_entity.type
_entity.pdbx_description
1 polymer ?
#
loop_
_entity_poly.entity_id
_entity_poly.type
_entity_poly.pdbx_seq_one_letter_code
_entity_poly.pdbx_strand_id
1 'polypeptide(L)'
;PQDSAPLQSSNWREMDTAVRPSEMWGAELAGQRVLVRTDNTTARAVVNRRGTNSANLLPLSERLAAVCRRHDLDVAAVHIPGEQNTLADGLSRMRRGWDQGDWMLARAAFEHVQRVVLEEYGVHFTLDGSADPLGSNRQLPRFCSVLNSVLQQRLVGEQLYCNPDFELIEQVLRHFLAEYRRAGVATSGTFVLPCWADRSWWRLLRGAKVVAYWPAGSALVAAPDGSGRGAGGGYRWDGSRPRVFRGPTRWPVLVAHYPPLLAHRGRLQGGGVGGARGGRAARAGLPTLRGDGAADLRLLSGLPRGPVP
;
A
#
# COMPACT_ATOMS: atom_id res chain seq x y z
N PRO A 1 -33.32 7.12 24.15
CA PRO A 1 -32.65 5.93 24.64
C PRO A 1 -32.11 5.16 23.44
N GLN A 2 -30.80 5.22 23.23
CA GLN A 2 -30.13 4.45 22.19
C GLN A 2 -30.00 3.02 22.72
N ASP A 3 -30.67 2.08 22.07
CA ASP A 3 -30.47 0.65 22.28
C ASP A 3 -29.02 0.31 21.96
N SER A 4 -28.19 0.21 23.00
CA SER A 4 -26.88 -0.39 22.90
C SER A 4 -27.07 -1.89 22.66
N ALA A 5 -26.98 -2.31 21.40
CA ALA A 5 -26.94 -3.71 21.05
C ALA A 5 -25.83 -4.41 21.83
N PRO A 6 -26.07 -5.57 22.48
CA PRO A 6 -25.07 -6.24 23.28
C PRO A 6 -23.83 -6.53 22.41
N LEU A 7 -22.63 -6.26 22.96
CA LEU A 7 -21.36 -6.54 22.32
C LEU A 7 -21.27 -8.03 21.96
N GLN A 8 -21.46 -8.33 20.70
CA GLN A 8 -21.45 -9.69 20.17
C GLN A 8 -20.05 -10.29 20.30
N SER A 9 -19.96 -11.55 20.72
CA SER A 9 -18.69 -12.25 20.90
C SER A 9 -17.86 -12.30 19.58
N SER A 10 -16.55 -12.46 19.71
CA SER A 10 -15.69 -12.66 18.54
C SER A 10 -16.17 -13.82 17.66
N ASN A 11 -16.54 -14.95 18.27
CA ASN A 11 -17.07 -16.11 17.56
C ASN A 11 -18.35 -15.80 16.77
N TRP A 12 -19.24 -14.97 17.33
CA TRP A 12 -20.45 -14.55 16.64
C TRP A 12 -20.11 -13.72 15.37
N ARG A 13 -19.19 -12.74 15.53
CA ARG A 13 -18.78 -11.89 14.40
C ARG A 13 -18.11 -12.69 13.30
N GLU A 14 -17.24 -13.62 13.66
CA GLU A 14 -16.56 -14.50 12.71
C GLU A 14 -17.57 -15.43 12.00
N MET A 15 -18.56 -15.95 12.69
CA MET A 15 -19.61 -16.75 12.06
C MET A 15 -20.48 -15.91 11.13
N ASP A 16 -20.81 -14.66 11.51
CA ASP A 16 -21.61 -13.74 10.69
C ASP A 16 -20.87 -13.36 9.39
N THR A 17 -19.52 -13.34 9.38
CA THR A 17 -18.72 -13.14 8.16
C THR A 17 -18.83 -14.29 7.15
N ALA A 18 -19.19 -15.48 7.58
CA ALA A 18 -19.48 -16.60 6.67
C ALA A 18 -20.94 -16.56 6.16
N VAL A 19 -21.88 -16.10 7.00
CA VAL A 19 -23.32 -16.08 6.70
C VAL A 19 -23.68 -14.96 5.71
N ARG A 20 -23.28 -13.73 6.01
CA ARG A 20 -23.69 -12.56 5.20
C ARG A 20 -23.27 -12.62 3.74
N PRO A 21 -22.03 -12.98 3.37
CA PRO A 21 -21.68 -13.14 1.96
C PRO A 21 -22.51 -14.24 1.27
N SER A 22 -22.80 -15.33 1.99
CA SER A 22 -23.63 -16.40 1.45
C SER A 22 -25.08 -15.93 1.19
N GLU A 23 -25.61 -15.04 2.04
CA GLU A 23 -26.92 -14.42 1.83
C GLU A 23 -26.91 -13.41 0.68
N MET A 24 -25.85 -12.59 0.58
CA MET A 24 -25.73 -11.54 -0.44
C MET A 24 -25.55 -12.11 -1.85
N TRP A 25 -24.72 -13.13 -1.98
CA TRP A 25 -24.32 -13.69 -3.29
C TRP A 25 -24.82 -15.11 -3.52
N GLY A 26 -25.77 -15.58 -2.69
CA GLY A 26 -26.28 -16.94 -2.79
C GLY A 26 -26.87 -17.27 -4.15
N ALA A 27 -27.53 -16.31 -4.80
CA ALA A 27 -28.09 -16.49 -6.13
C ALA A 27 -27.01 -16.65 -7.21
N GLU A 28 -25.96 -15.84 -7.15
CA GLU A 28 -24.83 -15.89 -8.10
C GLU A 28 -23.96 -17.14 -7.88
N LEU A 29 -23.91 -17.65 -6.66
CA LEU A 29 -23.15 -18.84 -6.29
C LEU A 29 -23.98 -20.13 -6.36
N ALA A 30 -25.21 -20.09 -6.83
CA ALA A 30 -26.13 -21.24 -6.83
C ALA A 30 -25.49 -22.50 -7.45
N GLY A 31 -25.63 -23.64 -6.77
CA GLY A 31 -25.05 -24.90 -7.19
C GLY A 31 -23.55 -25.05 -7.00
N GLN A 32 -22.87 -24.07 -6.36
CA GLN A 32 -21.41 -24.07 -6.23
C GLN A 32 -20.95 -24.55 -4.85
N ARG A 33 -19.68 -24.98 -4.81
CA ARG A 33 -18.94 -25.20 -3.57
C ARG A 33 -18.23 -23.92 -3.15
N VAL A 34 -18.51 -23.46 -1.94
CA VAL A 34 -17.91 -22.25 -1.34
C VAL A 34 -16.98 -22.65 -0.21
N LEU A 35 -15.72 -22.24 -0.30
CA LEU A 35 -14.72 -22.47 0.74
C LEU A 35 -14.48 -21.21 1.55
N VAL A 36 -14.90 -21.20 2.80
CA VAL A 36 -14.64 -20.12 3.76
C VAL A 36 -13.29 -20.37 4.42
N ARG A 37 -12.39 -19.38 4.36
CA ARG A 37 -11.12 -19.37 5.09
C ARG A 37 -11.26 -18.53 6.33
N THR A 38 -10.95 -19.09 7.51
CA THR A 38 -11.08 -18.40 8.80
C THR A 38 -9.98 -18.83 9.75
N ASP A 39 -9.49 -17.92 10.59
CA ASP A 39 -8.59 -18.21 11.70
C ASP A 39 -9.36 -18.57 12.98
N ASN A 40 -10.69 -18.49 12.96
CA ASN A 40 -11.54 -18.86 14.08
C ASN A 40 -11.94 -20.34 14.02
N THR A 41 -11.39 -21.15 14.93
CA THR A 41 -11.66 -22.59 15.01
C THR A 41 -13.11 -22.91 15.36
N THR A 42 -13.79 -22.04 16.13
CA THR A 42 -15.21 -22.22 16.47
C THR A 42 -16.11 -22.00 15.25
N ALA A 43 -15.90 -20.92 14.49
CA ALA A 43 -16.64 -20.63 13.27
C ALA A 43 -16.45 -21.77 12.25
N ARG A 44 -15.21 -22.23 12.04
CA ARG A 44 -14.91 -23.41 11.20
C ARG A 44 -15.71 -24.66 11.63
N ALA A 45 -15.71 -24.93 12.95
CA ALA A 45 -16.41 -26.12 13.45
C ALA A 45 -17.92 -26.04 13.22
N VAL A 46 -18.53 -24.87 13.45
CA VAL A 46 -19.97 -24.65 13.24
C VAL A 46 -20.36 -24.80 11.78
N VAL A 47 -19.60 -24.19 10.86
CA VAL A 47 -19.83 -24.28 9.41
C VAL A 47 -19.77 -25.74 8.96
N ASN A 48 -18.70 -26.47 9.31
CA ASN A 48 -18.48 -27.83 8.85
C ASN A 48 -19.43 -28.87 9.47
N ARG A 49 -19.84 -28.65 10.73
CA ARG A 49 -20.85 -29.50 11.39
C ARG A 49 -22.27 -29.17 10.99
N ARG A 50 -22.49 -28.03 10.31
CA ARG A 50 -23.80 -27.48 9.95
C ARG A 50 -24.74 -27.33 11.18
N GLY A 51 -24.16 -27.06 12.33
CA GLY A 51 -24.89 -26.94 13.59
C GLY A 51 -24.01 -26.62 14.78
N THR A 52 -24.64 -26.18 15.87
CA THR A 52 -23.96 -25.80 17.12
C THR A 52 -24.93 -25.93 18.32
N ASN A 53 -24.36 -26.22 19.49
CA ASN A 53 -25.09 -26.18 20.75
C ASN A 53 -25.04 -24.80 21.41
N SER A 54 -24.32 -23.85 20.84
CA SER A 54 -24.22 -22.48 21.35
C SER A 54 -25.48 -21.70 21.00
N ALA A 55 -26.24 -21.28 21.99
CA ALA A 55 -27.45 -20.47 21.79
C ALA A 55 -27.17 -19.18 21.02
N ASN A 56 -25.99 -18.59 21.19
CA ASN A 56 -25.59 -17.35 20.48
C ASN A 56 -25.24 -17.60 19.00
N LEU A 57 -24.78 -18.79 18.64
CA LEU A 57 -24.37 -19.12 17.26
C LEU A 57 -25.46 -19.86 16.51
N LEU A 58 -26.43 -20.42 17.20
CA LEU A 58 -27.52 -21.21 16.59
C LEU A 58 -28.26 -20.42 15.51
N PRO A 59 -28.71 -19.18 15.75
CA PRO A 59 -29.42 -18.42 14.71
C PRO A 59 -28.59 -18.19 13.43
N LEU A 60 -27.27 -17.99 13.57
CA LEU A 60 -26.38 -17.84 12.42
C LEU A 60 -26.20 -19.16 11.66
N SER A 61 -26.11 -20.28 12.37
CA SER A 61 -26.02 -21.61 11.79
C SER A 61 -27.30 -21.96 10.98
N GLU A 62 -28.47 -21.62 11.53
CA GLU A 62 -29.77 -21.81 10.86
C GLU A 62 -29.89 -20.93 9.63
N ARG A 63 -29.49 -19.66 9.69
CA ARG A 63 -29.45 -18.76 8.52
C ARG A 63 -28.56 -19.32 7.42
N LEU A 64 -27.34 -19.76 7.73
CA LEU A 64 -26.45 -20.38 6.76
C LEU A 64 -27.07 -21.62 6.13
N ALA A 65 -27.66 -22.50 6.94
CA ALA A 65 -28.33 -23.69 6.45
C ALA A 65 -29.55 -23.37 5.54
N ALA A 66 -30.28 -22.31 5.84
CA ALA A 66 -31.38 -21.84 5.00
C ALA A 66 -30.90 -21.32 3.65
N VAL A 67 -29.82 -20.56 3.61
CA VAL A 67 -29.20 -20.06 2.37
C VAL A 67 -28.65 -21.22 1.54
N CYS A 68 -27.94 -22.16 2.16
CA CYS A 68 -27.42 -23.35 1.49
C CYS A 68 -28.54 -24.15 0.80
N ARG A 69 -29.65 -24.38 1.52
CA ARG A 69 -30.83 -25.09 0.93
C ARG A 69 -31.51 -24.30 -0.18
N ARG A 70 -31.64 -22.98 -0.01
CA ARG A 70 -32.31 -22.11 -0.99
C ARG A 70 -31.58 -22.05 -2.33
N HIS A 71 -30.25 -22.04 -2.30
CA HIS A 71 -29.43 -21.82 -3.48
C HIS A 71 -28.55 -23.03 -3.86
N ASP A 72 -28.80 -24.19 -3.25
CA ASP A 72 -28.02 -25.42 -3.48
C ASP A 72 -26.51 -25.20 -3.29
N LEU A 73 -26.14 -24.51 -2.20
CA LEU A 73 -24.73 -24.22 -1.89
C LEU A 73 -24.12 -25.30 -0.98
N ASP A 74 -22.91 -25.74 -1.31
CA ASP A 74 -22.08 -26.55 -0.40
C ASP A 74 -21.00 -25.67 0.22
N VAL A 75 -21.24 -25.20 1.46
CA VAL A 75 -20.30 -24.32 2.18
C VAL A 75 -19.47 -25.14 3.15
N ALA A 76 -18.15 -25.07 3.01
CA ALA A 76 -17.17 -25.65 3.90
C ALA A 76 -16.20 -24.59 4.44
N ALA A 77 -15.61 -24.83 5.62
CA ALA A 77 -14.63 -23.92 6.20
C ALA A 77 -13.30 -24.60 6.47
N VAL A 78 -12.21 -23.92 6.16
CA VAL A 78 -10.85 -24.34 6.51
C VAL A 78 -10.20 -23.33 7.44
N HIS A 79 -9.40 -23.84 8.37
CA HIS A 79 -8.59 -22.97 9.23
C HIS A 79 -7.36 -22.48 8.48
N ILE A 80 -7.11 -21.20 8.57
CA ILE A 80 -5.84 -20.59 8.16
C ILE A 80 -5.22 -19.90 9.38
N PRO A 81 -3.89 -19.94 9.56
CA PRO A 81 -3.23 -19.13 10.60
C PRO A 81 -3.55 -17.65 10.44
N GLY A 82 -3.75 -16.92 11.54
CA GLY A 82 -4.06 -15.49 11.49
C GLY A 82 -3.06 -14.67 10.65
N GLU A 83 -1.78 -15.04 10.70
CA GLU A 83 -0.72 -14.44 9.88
C GLU A 83 -0.94 -14.64 8.36
N GLN A 84 -1.71 -15.62 7.96
CA GLN A 84 -2.08 -15.89 6.56
C GLN A 84 -3.43 -15.30 6.19
N ASN A 85 -4.22 -14.81 7.17
CA ASN A 85 -5.54 -14.21 6.96
C ASN A 85 -5.45 -12.70 6.71
N THR A 86 -4.38 -12.26 6.05
CA THR A 86 -4.05 -10.84 5.85
C THR A 86 -5.16 -10.05 5.16
N LEU A 87 -5.86 -10.66 4.22
CA LEU A 87 -6.96 -10.02 3.49
C LEU A 87 -8.15 -9.74 4.40
N ALA A 88 -8.62 -10.76 5.14
CA ALA A 88 -9.77 -10.60 6.03
C ALA A 88 -9.43 -9.72 7.25
N ASP A 89 -8.21 -9.82 7.78
CA ASP A 89 -7.73 -8.95 8.86
C ASP A 89 -7.66 -7.49 8.40
N GLY A 90 -7.12 -7.21 7.22
CA GLY A 90 -7.15 -5.90 6.60
C GLY A 90 -8.58 -5.35 6.46
N LEU A 91 -9.51 -6.15 5.91
CA LEU A 91 -10.92 -5.78 5.78
C LEU A 91 -11.64 -5.57 7.12
N SER A 92 -11.31 -6.34 8.16
CA SER A 92 -11.89 -6.19 9.49
C SER A 92 -11.46 -4.89 10.17
N ARG A 93 -10.25 -4.45 9.91
CA ARG A 93 -9.73 -3.16 10.40
C ARG A 93 -10.40 -1.98 9.71
N MET A 94 -10.83 -2.12 8.46
CA MET A 94 -11.59 -1.09 7.74
C MET A 94 -12.94 -0.77 8.39
N ARG A 95 -13.65 -1.72 9.01
CA ARG A 95 -14.93 -1.47 9.69
C ARG A 95 -14.81 -0.64 10.97
N ARG A 96 -13.61 -0.51 11.53
CA ARG A 96 -13.36 0.33 12.71
C ARG A 96 -13.12 1.81 12.38
N GLY A 97 -13.58 2.26 11.19
CA GLY A 97 -13.16 3.52 10.63
C GLY A 97 -11.71 3.34 10.17
N TRP A 98 -11.47 3.57 8.90
CA TRP A 98 -10.17 3.56 8.24
C TRP A 98 -9.02 3.60 9.22
N ASP A 99 -7.99 2.77 9.05
CA ASP A 99 -6.77 3.03 9.77
C ASP A 99 -6.34 4.44 9.38
N GLN A 100 -6.77 5.39 10.22
CA GLN A 100 -6.56 6.82 10.01
C GLN A 100 -5.08 7.20 10.15
N GLY A 101 -4.24 6.18 10.26
CA GLY A 101 -2.81 6.27 10.13
C GLY A 101 -2.32 6.23 8.69
N ASP A 102 -3.18 5.85 7.73
CA ASP A 102 -2.83 5.86 6.33
C ASP A 102 -2.67 7.29 5.83
N TRP A 103 -1.43 7.71 5.75
CA TRP A 103 -1.05 9.01 5.25
C TRP A 103 -0.60 8.91 3.79
N MET A 104 -0.81 9.97 3.08
CA MET A 104 -0.34 10.12 1.71
C MET A 104 0.73 11.22 1.63
N LEU A 105 1.62 11.12 0.67
CA LEU A 105 2.47 12.24 0.32
C LEU A 105 1.60 13.42 -0.13
N ALA A 106 1.82 14.61 0.43
CA ALA A 106 1.06 15.79 0.04
C ALA A 106 1.15 16.03 -1.47
N ARG A 107 0.06 16.44 -2.09
CA ARG A 107 -0.07 16.53 -3.54
C ARG A 107 1.06 17.31 -4.21
N ALA A 108 1.44 18.45 -3.66
CA ALA A 108 2.55 19.25 -4.20
C ALA A 108 3.91 18.51 -4.15
N ALA A 109 4.14 17.73 -3.10
CA ALA A 109 5.35 16.91 -2.98
C ALA A 109 5.33 15.74 -3.98
N PHE A 110 4.19 15.08 -4.17
CA PHE A 110 4.03 14.06 -5.21
C PHE A 110 4.27 14.62 -6.61
N GLU A 111 3.68 15.76 -6.95
CA GLU A 111 3.86 16.43 -8.25
C GLU A 111 5.33 16.85 -8.48
N HIS A 112 6.01 17.30 -7.42
CA HIS A 112 7.44 17.56 -7.50
C HIS A 112 8.23 16.30 -7.85
N VAL A 113 7.98 15.18 -7.15
CA VAL A 113 8.64 13.89 -7.42
C VAL A 113 8.36 13.43 -8.85
N GLN A 114 7.09 13.47 -9.29
CA GLN A 114 6.70 13.09 -10.65
C GLN A 114 7.41 13.95 -11.70
N ARG A 115 7.52 15.25 -11.48
CA ARG A 115 8.21 16.16 -12.39
C ARG A 115 9.70 15.85 -12.48
N VAL A 116 10.40 15.64 -11.34
CA VAL A 116 11.83 15.31 -11.33
C VAL A 116 12.08 14.00 -12.07
N VAL A 117 11.25 12.97 -11.82
CA VAL A 117 11.39 11.67 -12.49
C VAL A 117 11.11 11.78 -13.99
N LEU A 118 10.12 12.58 -14.38
CA LEU A 118 9.82 12.84 -15.78
C LEU A 118 10.96 13.58 -16.50
N GLU A 119 11.47 14.65 -15.90
CA GLU A 119 12.54 15.47 -16.49
C GLU A 119 13.86 14.70 -16.63
N GLU A 120 14.19 13.85 -15.64
CA GLU A 120 15.46 13.14 -15.62
C GLU A 120 15.44 11.81 -16.39
N TYR A 121 14.29 11.12 -16.42
CA TYR A 121 14.19 9.74 -16.94
C TYR A 121 13.11 9.55 -18.01
N GLY A 122 12.27 10.55 -18.27
CA GLY A 122 11.15 10.44 -19.21
C GLY A 122 10.03 9.51 -18.72
N VAL A 123 9.89 9.33 -17.40
CA VAL A 123 9.00 8.35 -16.80
C VAL A 123 7.76 9.02 -16.20
N HIS A 124 6.58 8.53 -16.60
CA HIS A 124 5.30 8.80 -15.93
C HIS A 124 4.91 7.61 -15.07
N PHE A 125 4.47 7.85 -13.84
CA PHE A 125 3.97 6.77 -12.98
C PHE A 125 2.70 6.17 -13.55
N THR A 126 2.61 4.84 -13.53
CA THR A 126 1.46 4.08 -14.06
C THR A 126 0.69 3.34 -12.98
N LEU A 127 1.33 3.05 -11.85
CA LEU A 127 0.77 2.26 -10.76
C LEU A 127 1.18 2.83 -9.40
N ASP A 128 0.19 3.07 -8.53
CA ASP A 128 0.41 3.34 -7.11
C ASP A 128 0.45 2.01 -6.35
N GLY A 129 1.58 1.70 -5.73
CA GLY A 129 1.81 0.39 -5.09
C GLY A 129 1.22 0.27 -3.69
N SER A 130 0.70 1.34 -3.09
CA SER A 130 0.30 1.34 -1.69
C SER A 130 -0.79 2.36 -1.39
N ALA A 131 -2.00 2.00 -1.70
CA ALA A 131 -3.18 2.78 -1.32
C ALA A 131 -4.08 1.99 -0.37
N ASP A 132 -4.95 2.70 0.32
CA ASP A 132 -6.04 2.06 1.06
C ASP A 132 -7.03 1.38 0.08
N PRO A 133 -7.84 0.43 0.54
CA PRO A 133 -8.72 -0.33 -0.33
C PRO A 133 -9.79 0.46 -1.08
N LEU A 134 -10.19 1.64 -0.60
CA LEU A 134 -11.07 2.54 -1.33
C LEU A 134 -10.29 3.52 -2.21
N GLY A 135 -8.97 3.52 -2.10
CA GLY A 135 -8.11 4.42 -2.83
C GLY A 135 -8.21 5.87 -2.36
N SER A 136 -8.55 6.11 -1.07
CA SER A 136 -8.69 7.47 -0.55
C SER A 136 -7.37 8.22 -0.52
N ASN A 137 -6.27 7.50 -0.25
CA ASN A 137 -4.90 8.03 -0.21
C ASN A 137 -4.11 7.79 -1.51
N ARG A 138 -4.75 7.28 -2.57
CA ARG A 138 -4.07 7.02 -3.84
C ARG A 138 -3.60 8.31 -4.53
N GLN A 139 -2.44 8.22 -5.14
CA GLN A 139 -1.89 9.28 -5.98
C GLN A 139 -2.24 9.10 -7.46
N LEU A 140 -2.53 7.85 -7.88
CA LEU A 140 -2.79 7.47 -9.26
C LEU A 140 -4.14 6.76 -9.42
N PRO A 141 -4.74 6.79 -10.62
CA PRO A 141 -6.01 6.08 -10.89
C PRO A 141 -5.90 4.56 -10.72
N ARG A 142 -4.77 3.96 -11.14
CA ARG A 142 -4.46 2.54 -10.92
C ARG A 142 -3.66 2.41 -9.65
N PHE A 143 -4.11 1.54 -8.75
CA PHE A 143 -3.47 1.37 -7.45
C PHE A 143 -3.56 -0.07 -6.94
N CYS A 144 -2.61 -0.42 -6.09
CA CYS A 144 -2.63 -1.60 -5.26
C CYS A 144 -3.07 -1.25 -3.84
N SER A 145 -3.68 -2.22 -3.18
CA SER A 145 -4.12 -2.12 -1.79
C SER A 145 -3.96 -3.47 -1.11
N VAL A 146 -4.42 -3.60 0.11
CA VAL A 146 -4.47 -4.91 0.78
C VAL A 146 -5.33 -5.93 0.03
N LEU A 147 -6.29 -5.48 -0.80
CA LEU A 147 -7.17 -6.36 -1.58
C LEU A 147 -6.50 -6.91 -2.84
N ASN A 148 -5.58 -6.18 -3.42
CA ASN A 148 -4.81 -6.54 -4.61
C ASN A 148 -3.35 -6.15 -4.41
N SER A 149 -2.70 -6.77 -3.44
CA SER A 149 -1.38 -6.40 -2.95
C SER A 149 -0.35 -6.28 -4.07
N VAL A 150 0.46 -5.23 -4.01
CA VAL A 150 1.61 -5.04 -4.91
C VAL A 150 2.57 -6.24 -4.89
N LEU A 151 2.63 -6.96 -3.76
CA LEU A 151 3.45 -8.18 -3.61
C LEU A 151 2.99 -9.35 -4.49
N GLN A 152 1.78 -9.30 -5.02
CA GLN A 152 1.18 -10.32 -5.89
C GLN A 152 1.14 -9.87 -7.36
N GLN A 153 1.52 -8.62 -7.66
CA GLN A 153 1.47 -8.08 -9.00
C GLN A 153 2.75 -8.40 -9.78
N ARG A 154 2.59 -8.62 -11.07
CA ARG A 154 3.71 -8.53 -12.01
C ARG A 154 3.97 -7.07 -12.33
N LEU A 155 5.21 -6.63 -12.12
CA LEU A 155 5.59 -5.22 -12.29
C LEU A 155 6.33 -4.95 -13.61
N VAL A 156 6.33 -5.92 -14.51
CA VAL A 156 6.98 -5.79 -15.83
C VAL A 156 6.29 -4.70 -16.65
N GLY A 157 7.04 -3.68 -17.05
CA GLY A 157 6.52 -2.54 -17.81
C GLY A 157 5.84 -1.45 -16.96
N GLU A 158 5.68 -1.68 -15.65
CA GLU A 158 5.10 -0.67 -14.77
C GLU A 158 6.13 0.38 -14.35
N GLN A 159 5.63 1.60 -14.22
CA GLN A 159 6.33 2.72 -13.62
C GLN A 159 5.75 2.93 -12.23
N LEU A 160 6.27 2.15 -11.27
CA LEU A 160 5.73 2.06 -9.92
C LEU A 160 6.03 3.33 -9.12
N TYR A 161 5.00 3.91 -8.50
CA TYR A 161 5.11 4.80 -7.35
C TYR A 161 4.65 4.03 -6.11
N CYS A 162 5.36 4.10 -5.01
CA CYS A 162 4.99 3.38 -3.80
C CYS A 162 5.42 4.15 -2.54
N ASN A 163 4.49 4.32 -1.63
CA ASN A 163 4.69 4.84 -0.28
C ASN A 163 4.30 3.73 0.71
N PRO A 164 5.14 2.69 0.89
CA PRO A 164 4.75 1.49 1.59
C PRO A 164 4.64 1.71 3.09
N ASP A 165 3.77 0.95 3.75
CA ASP A 165 3.77 0.80 5.20
C ASP A 165 5.17 0.44 5.70
N PHE A 166 5.57 1.00 6.84
CA PHE A 166 6.91 0.82 7.38
C PHE A 166 7.30 -0.63 7.62
N GLU A 167 6.32 -1.47 7.99
CA GLU A 167 6.52 -2.90 8.20
C GLU A 167 6.68 -3.67 6.89
N LEU A 168 6.17 -3.14 5.79
CA LEU A 168 6.20 -3.78 4.47
C LEU A 168 7.35 -3.28 3.58
N ILE A 169 8.11 -2.25 3.97
CA ILE A 169 9.16 -1.65 3.15
C ILE A 169 10.10 -2.72 2.59
N GLU A 170 10.61 -3.61 3.43
CA GLU A 170 11.57 -4.63 3.01
C GLU A 170 10.96 -5.62 2.00
N GLN A 171 9.74 -6.07 2.26
CA GLN A 171 9.05 -7.02 1.39
C GLN A 171 8.75 -6.41 0.02
N VAL A 172 8.25 -5.16 0.00
CA VAL A 172 7.94 -4.42 -1.22
C VAL A 172 9.21 -4.17 -2.05
N LEU A 173 10.29 -3.72 -1.41
CA LEU A 173 11.57 -3.51 -2.11
C LEU A 173 12.14 -4.82 -2.67
N ARG A 174 12.09 -5.93 -1.93
CA ARG A 174 12.56 -7.24 -2.40
C ARG A 174 11.74 -7.73 -3.59
N HIS A 175 10.41 -7.63 -3.51
CA HIS A 175 9.52 -8.00 -4.60
C HIS A 175 9.79 -7.15 -5.84
N PHE A 176 9.80 -5.82 -5.69
CA PHE A 176 10.11 -4.91 -6.79
C PHE A 176 11.46 -5.22 -7.44
N LEU A 177 12.53 -5.41 -6.66
CA LEU A 177 13.86 -5.69 -7.19
C LEU A 177 13.93 -7.03 -7.92
N ALA A 178 13.16 -8.03 -7.50
CA ALA A 178 13.05 -9.30 -8.21
C ALA A 178 12.37 -9.11 -9.58
N GLU A 179 11.26 -8.39 -9.63
CA GLU A 179 10.54 -8.06 -10.86
C GLU A 179 11.37 -7.14 -11.78
N TYR A 180 12.03 -6.14 -11.22
CA TYR A 180 12.90 -5.20 -11.93
C TYR A 180 14.07 -5.91 -12.65
N ARG A 181 14.71 -6.88 -11.97
CA ARG A 181 15.79 -7.67 -12.59
C ARG A 181 15.27 -8.61 -13.68
N ARG A 182 14.07 -9.13 -13.53
CA ARG A 182 13.42 -10.01 -14.49
C ARG A 182 12.92 -9.27 -15.72
N ALA A 183 12.36 -8.08 -15.53
CA ALA A 183 11.72 -7.30 -16.57
C ALA A 183 12.69 -6.63 -17.57
N GLY A 184 13.93 -6.46 -17.19
CA GLY A 184 15.05 -6.01 -18.03
C GLY A 184 14.98 -4.58 -18.55
N VAL A 185 13.85 -4.01 -18.99
CA VAL A 185 13.92 -2.88 -19.90
C VAL A 185 12.99 -1.72 -19.64
N ALA A 186 11.76 -1.94 -19.21
CA ALA A 186 10.72 -0.90 -19.18
C ALA A 186 10.13 -0.65 -17.79
N THR A 187 10.65 -1.30 -16.75
CA THR A 187 10.16 -1.17 -15.38
C THR A 187 10.98 -0.16 -14.62
N SER A 188 10.33 0.70 -13.88
CA SER A 188 10.96 1.60 -12.89
C SER A 188 10.19 1.58 -11.58
N GLY A 189 10.84 2.04 -10.51
CA GLY A 189 10.18 2.14 -9.20
C GLY A 189 10.65 3.35 -8.43
N THR A 190 9.71 4.05 -7.83
CA THR A 190 9.92 5.24 -7.01
C THR A 190 9.30 5.01 -5.64
N PHE A 191 10.11 5.10 -4.60
CA PHE A 191 9.73 4.75 -3.24
C PHE A 191 9.90 5.94 -2.31
N VAL A 192 8.83 6.30 -1.59
CA VAL A 192 8.87 7.31 -0.51
C VAL A 192 9.19 6.59 0.79
N LEU A 193 10.33 6.90 1.40
CA LEU A 193 10.88 6.10 2.50
C LEU A 193 11.41 6.99 3.64
N PRO A 194 11.32 6.55 4.89
CA PRO A 194 12.02 7.20 5.99
C PRO A 194 13.53 6.97 5.86
N CYS A 195 14.35 7.94 6.30
CA CYS A 195 15.80 7.80 6.32
C CYS A 195 16.29 6.99 7.53
N TRP A 196 15.98 5.71 7.58
CA TRP A 196 16.38 4.78 8.64
C TRP A 196 17.53 3.88 8.19
N ALA A 197 18.74 4.42 8.20
CA ALA A 197 19.92 3.77 7.64
C ALA A 197 20.39 2.53 8.43
N ASP A 198 19.91 2.35 9.64
CA ASP A 198 20.14 1.17 10.50
C ASP A 198 19.25 -0.02 10.16
N ARG A 199 18.22 0.16 9.33
CA ARG A 199 17.29 -0.91 8.97
C ARG A 199 17.85 -1.86 7.92
N SER A 200 17.49 -3.13 8.01
CA SER A 200 17.94 -4.20 7.11
C SER A 200 17.67 -3.90 5.63
N TRP A 201 16.58 -3.26 5.33
CA TRP A 201 16.16 -2.92 3.97
C TRP A 201 16.96 -1.76 3.35
N TRP A 202 17.71 -0.94 4.13
CA TRP A 202 18.46 0.18 3.59
C TRP A 202 19.45 -0.25 2.50
N ARG A 203 20.12 -1.39 2.70
CA ARG A 203 21.05 -1.95 1.70
C ARG A 203 20.38 -2.30 0.36
N LEU A 204 19.07 -2.52 0.36
CA LEU A 204 18.32 -2.78 -0.87
C LEU A 204 18.24 -1.54 -1.76
N LEU A 205 18.44 -0.34 -1.20
CA LEU A 205 18.45 0.92 -1.96
C LEU A 205 19.73 1.14 -2.76
N ARG A 206 20.71 0.24 -2.69
CA ARG A 206 21.94 0.35 -3.47
C ARG A 206 21.61 0.49 -4.98
N GLY A 207 22.14 1.55 -5.58
CA GLY A 207 21.94 1.87 -7.00
C GLY A 207 20.71 2.73 -7.29
N ALA A 208 19.83 2.94 -6.33
CA ALA A 208 18.72 3.89 -6.49
C ALA A 208 19.24 5.33 -6.57
N LYS A 209 18.54 6.16 -7.31
CA LYS A 209 18.77 7.62 -7.39
C LYS A 209 17.90 8.34 -6.38
N VAL A 210 18.44 9.35 -5.70
CA VAL A 210 17.66 10.20 -4.81
C VAL A 210 17.03 11.31 -5.62
N VAL A 211 15.73 11.29 -5.78
CA VAL A 211 14.98 12.29 -6.58
C VAL A 211 14.39 13.40 -5.71
N ALA A 212 14.21 13.14 -4.42
CA ALA A 212 13.82 14.15 -3.44
C ALA A 212 14.28 13.77 -2.04
N TYR A 213 14.48 14.78 -1.21
CA TYR A 213 14.83 14.62 0.20
C TYR A 213 14.19 15.75 1.01
N TRP A 214 13.63 15.41 2.15
CA TRP A 214 13.08 16.37 3.11
C TRP A 214 13.59 16.06 4.52
N PRO A 215 14.06 17.06 5.26
CA PRO A 215 14.50 16.87 6.63
C PRO A 215 13.32 16.54 7.56
N ALA A 216 13.64 16.03 8.74
CA ALA A 216 12.65 15.94 9.81
C ALA A 216 12.04 17.32 10.09
N GLY A 217 10.79 17.37 10.42
CA GLY A 217 10.07 18.62 10.59
C GLY A 217 9.34 19.13 9.34
N SER A 218 9.45 18.42 8.21
CA SER A 218 8.76 18.80 6.97
C SER A 218 7.28 18.40 6.99
N ALA A 219 6.40 19.27 6.54
CA ALA A 219 4.95 19.02 6.45
C ALA A 219 4.61 18.29 5.14
N LEU A 220 5.06 17.04 5.01
CA LEU A 220 4.98 16.26 3.76
C LEU A 220 3.74 15.40 3.64
N VAL A 221 3.03 15.21 4.73
CA VAL A 221 1.96 14.21 4.82
C VAL A 221 0.62 14.88 4.89
N ALA A 222 -0.31 14.38 4.11
CA ALA A 222 -1.71 14.76 4.16
C ALA A 222 -2.55 13.56 4.58
N ALA A 223 -3.59 13.81 5.39
CA ALA A 223 -4.63 12.81 5.63
C ALA A 223 -5.50 12.68 4.37
N PRO A 224 -5.97 11.48 4.02
CA PRO A 224 -6.91 11.30 2.94
C PRO A 224 -8.22 12.04 3.29
N ASP A 225 -8.72 12.85 2.35
CA ASP A 225 -9.96 13.62 2.51
C ASP A 225 -11.18 12.93 1.88
N GLY A 226 -11.03 11.68 1.49
CA GLY A 226 -12.05 10.92 0.76
C GLY A 226 -12.30 11.39 -0.68
N SER A 227 -11.75 12.52 -1.09
CA SER A 227 -11.91 13.08 -2.44
C SER A 227 -10.77 12.68 -3.38
N GLY A 228 -9.74 12.03 -2.89
CA GLY A 228 -8.51 11.79 -3.64
C GLY A 228 -7.71 13.05 -3.96
N ARG A 229 -8.07 14.16 -3.33
CA ARG A 229 -7.35 15.43 -3.39
C ARG A 229 -6.69 15.62 -2.04
N GLY A 230 -5.39 15.75 -2.00
CA GLY A 230 -4.67 16.13 -0.79
C GLY A 230 -5.24 17.45 -0.26
N ALA A 231 -6.10 17.37 0.73
CA ALA A 231 -6.67 18.55 1.33
C ALA A 231 -5.90 18.91 2.59
N GLY A 232 -5.51 20.14 2.67
CA GLY A 232 -5.14 20.81 3.92
C GLY A 232 -6.31 21.03 4.86
N GLY A 233 -7.36 20.19 4.80
CA GLY A 233 -8.57 20.27 5.58
C GLY A 233 -8.58 19.21 6.69
N GLY A 234 -8.63 19.69 7.93
CA GLY A 234 -8.61 18.83 9.09
C GLY A 234 -9.75 17.82 9.13
N TYR A 235 -9.39 16.55 9.19
CA TYR A 235 -10.30 15.46 9.48
C TYR A 235 -10.93 15.65 10.88
N ARG A 236 -12.25 15.65 10.97
CA ARG A 236 -12.98 15.73 12.24
C ARG A 236 -13.18 14.31 12.80
N TRP A 237 -12.57 14.04 13.90
CA TRP A 237 -12.64 12.81 14.65
C TRP A 237 -13.79 12.81 15.66
N ASP A 238 -14.40 11.64 15.90
CA ASP A 238 -15.56 11.41 16.77
C ASP A 238 -15.22 11.16 18.25
N GLY A 239 -14.01 11.56 18.69
CA GLY A 239 -13.64 11.49 20.12
C GLY A 239 -12.68 10.38 20.54
N SER A 240 -12.40 9.38 19.71
CA SER A 240 -11.32 8.44 19.96
C SER A 240 -10.04 8.95 19.30
N ARG A 241 -8.95 9.10 20.03
CA ARG A 241 -7.73 9.76 19.57
C ARG A 241 -7.10 9.01 18.39
N PRO A 242 -7.12 9.54 17.16
CA PRO A 242 -6.33 8.97 16.09
C PRO A 242 -4.85 9.22 16.37
N ARG A 243 -4.02 8.25 16.12
CA ARG A 243 -2.58 8.46 15.94
C ARG A 243 -2.32 9.09 14.55
N VAL A 244 -3.13 10.07 14.15
CA VAL A 244 -2.90 10.81 12.93
C VAL A 244 -1.67 11.65 13.15
N PHE A 245 -0.68 11.52 12.30
CA PHE A 245 0.41 12.46 12.21
C PHE A 245 -0.15 13.80 11.72
N ARG A 246 -0.74 14.55 12.62
CA ARG A 246 -1.00 15.98 12.41
C ARG A 246 0.31 16.67 12.70
N GLY A 247 1.09 16.91 11.66
CA GLY A 247 2.29 17.68 11.86
C GLY A 247 3.45 17.24 10.97
N PRO A 248 4.58 17.89 11.13
CA PRO A 248 5.77 17.59 10.38
C PRO A 248 6.28 16.17 10.70
N THR A 249 6.91 15.55 9.72
CA THR A 249 7.51 14.22 9.88
C THR A 249 8.55 14.21 10.98
N ARG A 250 8.51 13.21 11.86
CA ARG A 250 9.49 13.08 12.97
C ARG A 250 10.88 12.64 12.50
N TRP A 251 10.98 12.16 11.28
CA TRP A 251 12.19 11.67 10.63
C TRP A 251 12.34 12.30 9.25
N PRO A 252 13.57 12.35 8.74
CA PRO A 252 13.81 12.75 7.36
C PRO A 252 13.15 11.73 6.40
N VAL A 253 12.69 12.21 5.26
CA VAL A 253 12.11 11.39 4.20
C VAL A 253 12.95 11.52 2.93
N LEU A 254 13.23 10.41 2.30
CA LEU A 254 13.86 10.37 0.99
C LEU A 254 12.92 9.73 -0.04
N VAL A 255 13.12 10.10 -1.29
CA VAL A 255 12.50 9.39 -2.42
C VAL A 255 13.60 8.75 -3.25
N ALA A 256 13.59 7.43 -3.25
CA ALA A 256 14.51 6.59 -3.99
C ALA A 256 13.88 6.13 -5.30
N HIS A 257 14.58 6.34 -6.43
CA HIS A 257 14.12 5.95 -7.76
C HIS A 257 15.07 4.96 -8.42
N TYR A 258 14.54 3.87 -8.94
CA TYR A 258 15.21 2.93 -9.81
C TYR A 258 14.79 3.20 -11.26
N PRO A 259 15.64 3.84 -12.07
CA PRO A 259 15.28 4.17 -13.46
C PRO A 259 15.21 2.91 -14.33
N PRO A 260 14.47 2.95 -15.45
CA PRO A 260 14.46 1.85 -16.40
C PRO A 260 15.88 1.51 -16.89
N LEU A 261 16.21 0.23 -16.98
CA LEU A 261 17.58 -0.23 -17.32
C LEU A 261 18.05 0.26 -18.69
N LEU A 262 17.15 0.55 -19.64
CA LEU A 262 17.50 1.08 -20.96
C LEU A 262 17.79 2.59 -20.98
N ALA A 263 17.32 3.36 -20.00
CA ALA A 263 17.59 4.80 -19.96
C ALA A 263 19.09 5.12 -19.84
N HIS A 264 19.90 4.17 -19.38
CA HIS A 264 21.36 4.31 -19.30
C HIS A 264 22.09 4.12 -20.64
N ARG A 265 21.52 3.42 -21.65
CA ARG A 265 22.20 3.16 -22.92
C ARG A 265 22.09 4.30 -23.94
N GLY A 266 21.05 5.14 -23.86
CA GLY A 266 20.82 6.24 -24.79
C GLY A 266 21.75 7.45 -24.62
N ARG A 267 22.31 7.67 -23.43
CA ARG A 267 23.19 8.83 -23.17
C ARG A 267 24.66 8.61 -23.61
N LEU A 268 25.08 7.39 -23.89
CA LEU A 268 26.46 7.09 -24.28
C LEU A 268 26.70 7.11 -25.81
N GLN A 269 25.66 7.27 -26.65
CA GLN A 269 25.80 7.27 -28.10
C GLN A 269 25.42 8.59 -28.81
N GLY A 270 25.11 9.65 -28.06
CA GLY A 270 24.78 10.97 -28.59
C GLY A 270 25.97 11.95 -28.57
N GLY A 271 27.19 11.50 -28.81
CA GLY A 271 28.35 12.35 -28.98
C GLY A 271 28.61 12.57 -30.47
N GLY A 272 28.07 13.65 -31.06
CA GLY A 272 28.46 14.07 -32.38
C GLY A 272 27.52 15.09 -33.01
N VAL A 273 28.07 16.28 -33.20
CA VAL A 273 27.78 17.38 -34.13
C VAL A 273 26.84 18.52 -33.66
N GLY A 274 27.48 19.63 -33.34
CA GLY A 274 27.20 20.96 -33.92
C GLY A 274 26.20 21.87 -33.23
N GLY A 275 26.70 22.82 -32.42
CA GLY A 275 26.29 24.23 -32.52
C GLY A 275 25.01 24.68 -31.87
N ALA A 276 25.10 25.14 -30.59
CA ALA A 276 24.54 26.44 -30.18
C ALA A 276 24.99 26.76 -28.73
N ARG A 277 25.72 27.82 -28.57
CA ARG A 277 26.12 28.38 -27.28
C ARG A 277 24.88 28.92 -26.55
N GLY A 278 24.41 28.22 -25.54
CA GLY A 278 23.51 28.68 -24.52
C GLY A 278 23.92 27.97 -23.24
N GLY A 279 24.54 28.72 -22.28
CA GLY A 279 25.09 28.17 -21.06
C GLY A 279 24.03 27.50 -20.19
N ARG A 280 23.79 26.21 -20.38
CA ARG A 280 23.20 25.34 -19.38
C ARG A 280 24.35 24.84 -18.53
N ALA A 281 24.39 25.33 -17.29
CA ALA A 281 25.20 24.69 -16.25
C ALA A 281 24.93 23.18 -16.32
N ALA A 282 26.00 22.38 -16.49
CA ALA A 282 25.91 20.93 -16.46
C ALA A 282 25.19 20.53 -15.17
N ARG A 283 23.93 20.09 -15.26
CA ARG A 283 23.20 19.55 -14.09
C ARG A 283 23.98 18.31 -13.66
N ALA A 284 24.62 18.41 -12.49
CA ALA A 284 25.18 17.25 -11.84
C ALA A 284 24.06 16.22 -11.71
N GLY A 285 24.28 15.00 -12.25
CA GLY A 285 23.25 13.96 -12.23
C GLY A 285 22.78 13.67 -10.79
N LEU A 286 21.56 13.19 -10.65
CA LEU A 286 21.00 12.88 -9.33
C LEU A 286 21.89 11.89 -8.57
N PRO A 287 22.10 12.10 -7.26
CA PRO A 287 22.97 11.27 -6.45
C PRO A 287 22.45 9.84 -6.35
N THR A 288 23.37 8.88 -6.27
CA THR A 288 23.07 7.45 -6.20
C THR A 288 23.36 6.94 -4.79
N LEU A 289 22.43 6.19 -4.23
CA LEU A 289 22.60 5.54 -2.93
C LEU A 289 23.57 4.36 -3.04
N ARG A 290 24.46 4.24 -2.06
CA ARG A 290 25.47 3.17 -1.97
C ARG A 290 24.96 1.99 -1.15
N GLY A 291 23.97 2.22 -0.27
CA GLY A 291 23.39 1.23 0.64
C GLY A 291 24.29 0.94 1.85
N ASP A 292 25.24 1.83 2.17
CA ASP A 292 26.17 1.73 3.30
C ASP A 292 25.81 2.66 4.47
N GLY A 293 24.58 3.13 4.50
CA GLY A 293 23.97 3.83 5.62
C GLY A 293 24.59 5.18 5.95
N ALA A 294 25.69 5.20 6.68
CA ALA A 294 26.33 6.45 7.17
C ALA A 294 26.83 7.35 6.03
N ALA A 295 27.39 6.78 4.96
CA ALA A 295 27.83 7.53 3.79
C ALA A 295 26.64 8.08 3.00
N ASP A 296 25.55 7.32 2.91
CA ASP A 296 24.31 7.77 2.28
C ASP A 296 23.67 8.92 3.06
N LEU A 297 23.65 8.87 4.39
CA LEU A 297 23.14 9.96 5.21
C LEU A 297 23.97 11.26 5.06
N ARG A 298 25.29 11.15 4.91
CA ARG A 298 26.15 12.31 4.60
C ARG A 298 25.84 12.90 3.22
N LEU A 299 25.61 12.04 2.23
CA LEU A 299 25.17 12.46 0.91
C LEU A 299 23.85 13.23 0.98
N LEU A 300 22.87 12.70 1.72
CA LEU A 300 21.54 13.30 1.84
C LEU A 300 21.57 14.65 2.58
N SER A 301 22.44 14.81 3.58
CA SER A 301 22.55 16.06 4.33
C SER A 301 23.07 17.24 3.49
N GLY A 302 23.78 16.96 2.40
CA GLY A 302 24.27 17.96 1.44
C GLY A 302 23.30 18.32 0.30
N LEU A 303 22.15 17.64 0.22
CA LEU A 303 21.17 17.89 -0.86
C LEU A 303 20.32 19.14 -0.59
N PRO A 304 19.93 19.87 -1.65
CA PRO A 304 18.94 20.93 -1.53
C PRO A 304 17.62 20.34 -1.03
N ARG A 305 16.97 21.09 -0.15
CA ARG A 305 15.64 20.70 0.34
C ARG A 305 14.63 20.79 -0.78
N GLY A 306 13.84 19.74 -0.99
CA GLY A 306 12.70 19.82 -1.88
C GLY A 306 11.69 20.85 -1.38
N PRO A 307 10.81 21.36 -2.25
CA PRO A 307 9.76 22.28 -1.83
C PRO A 307 8.90 21.61 -0.76
N VAL A 308 8.63 22.35 0.31
CA VAL A 308 7.67 21.96 1.35
C VAL A 308 6.33 22.55 0.93
N PRO A 309 5.25 21.74 0.86
CA PRO A 309 3.95 22.24 0.48
C PRO A 309 3.39 23.27 1.43
#